data_7ccb24e88ae620269a7cfb7976e0d8e6
#
_entry.id   7ccb24e88ae620269a7cfb7976e0d8e6
#
_cell.length_a   1.000
_cell.length_b   1.000
_cell.length_c   1.000
_cell.angle_alpha   90.00
_cell.angle_beta   90.00
_cell.angle_gamma   90.00
#
_symmetry.space_group_name_H-M   'P 1'
#
loop_
_entity.id
_entity.type
_entity.pdbx_description
1 polymer ?
#
loop_
_entity_poly.entity_id
_entity_poly.type
_entity_poly.pdbx_seq_one_letter_code
_entity_poly.pdbx_strand_id
1 'polypeptide(L)'
;AAIRAYLNQQQEIRHQEEVITKLKSFNREKSIKRAESREKMLSKMDLLEKPTEINDAMHITLEPCVTSGNDVLSVHELAKSFDGMTLFTDLNFEVKRGERIAIIGNNGTGKTTILKMINGLLTPDNGEIRLGSKVHIGYYDQEHQVLHMDKTLFDELQDTYPDMNNTQIRNVLAAFLFTGDDVFKRIRDLSGGERGRVSLAKLMLSEANFLILDEPTNHLDIASKEILEN
;
A
#
# COMPACT_ATOMS: atom_id res chain seq x y z
N ALA A 1 -15.35 1.97 -18.60
CA ALA A 1 -16.43 2.79 -19.17
C ALA A 1 -16.09 4.28 -19.10
N ALA A 2 -15.69 4.83 -17.93
CA ALA A 2 -15.42 6.26 -17.71
C ALA A 2 -14.27 6.81 -18.56
N ILE A 3 -13.11 6.11 -18.63
CA ILE A 3 -11.95 6.52 -19.44
C ILE A 3 -12.32 6.62 -20.92
N ARG A 4 -13.09 5.66 -21.44
CA ARG A 4 -13.52 5.66 -22.83
C ARG A 4 -14.47 6.85 -23.13
N ALA A 5 -15.36 7.17 -22.20
CA ALA A 5 -16.26 8.32 -22.31
C ALA A 5 -15.47 9.64 -22.32
N TYR A 6 -14.49 9.79 -21.44
CA TYR A 6 -13.60 10.95 -21.38
C TYR A 6 -12.79 11.11 -22.68
N LEU A 7 -12.14 10.04 -23.17
CA LEU A 7 -11.37 10.08 -24.42
C LEU A 7 -12.24 10.45 -25.64
N ASN A 8 -13.44 9.89 -25.72
CA ASN A 8 -14.39 10.22 -26.78
C ASN A 8 -14.79 11.71 -26.71
N GLN A 9 -15.07 12.25 -25.53
CA GLN A 9 -15.38 13.65 -25.35
C GLN A 9 -14.21 14.56 -25.75
N GLN A 10 -12.97 14.20 -25.38
CA GLN A 10 -11.79 14.96 -25.77
C GLN A 10 -11.55 14.94 -27.30
N GLN A 11 -11.83 13.83 -27.97
CA GLN A 11 -11.77 13.76 -29.44
C GLN A 11 -12.83 14.66 -30.09
N GLU A 12 -14.05 14.65 -29.57
CA GLU A 12 -15.14 15.50 -30.07
C GLU A 12 -14.80 17.00 -29.87
N ILE A 13 -14.28 17.38 -28.71
CA ILE A 13 -13.86 18.77 -28.46
C ILE A 13 -12.81 19.21 -29.46
N ARG A 14 -11.74 18.43 -29.67
CA ARG A 14 -10.68 18.74 -30.66
C ARG A 14 -11.26 18.89 -32.07
N HIS A 15 -12.12 17.96 -32.46
CA HIS A 15 -12.76 18.03 -33.79
C HIS A 15 -13.59 19.30 -33.95
N GLN A 16 -14.35 19.70 -32.95
CA GLN A 16 -15.14 20.94 -33.00
C GLN A 16 -14.25 22.17 -33.01
N GLU A 17 -13.14 22.22 -32.30
CA GLU A 17 -12.16 23.31 -32.34
C GLU A 17 -11.50 23.45 -33.71
N GLU A 18 -11.13 22.34 -34.35
CA GLU A 18 -10.60 22.33 -35.72
C GLU A 18 -11.62 22.88 -36.71
N VAL A 19 -12.89 22.48 -36.62
CA VAL A 19 -13.98 22.96 -37.46
C VAL A 19 -14.21 24.45 -37.23
N ILE A 20 -14.19 24.93 -35.99
CA ILE A 20 -14.32 26.36 -35.66
C ILE A 20 -13.18 27.16 -36.27
N THR A 21 -11.94 26.70 -36.11
CA THR A 21 -10.75 27.34 -36.69
C THR A 21 -10.86 27.44 -38.21
N LYS A 22 -11.29 26.34 -38.83
CA LYS A 22 -11.51 26.32 -40.31
C LYS A 22 -12.63 27.23 -40.77
N LEU A 23 -13.72 27.32 -40.02
CA LEU A 23 -14.82 28.24 -40.32
C LEU A 23 -14.41 29.73 -40.19
N LYS A 24 -13.61 30.04 -39.17
CA LYS A 24 -13.05 31.39 -38.98
C LYS A 24 -12.06 31.79 -40.08
N SER A 25 -11.25 30.84 -40.59
CA SER A 25 -10.30 31.11 -41.67
C SER A 25 -10.95 31.52 -42.99
N PHE A 26 -12.19 31.15 -43.25
CA PHE A 26 -12.93 31.56 -44.47
C PHE A 26 -13.37 33.02 -44.47
N ASN A 27 -13.28 33.74 -43.37
CA ASN A 27 -13.56 35.19 -43.22
C ASN A 27 -14.88 35.67 -43.86
N ARG A 28 -15.90 34.83 -43.93
CA ARG A 28 -17.24 35.14 -44.43
C ARG A 28 -18.19 35.26 -43.27
N GLU A 29 -19.05 36.28 -43.26
CA GLU A 29 -20.02 36.55 -42.18
C GLU A 29 -20.84 35.33 -41.79
N LYS A 30 -21.31 34.55 -42.77
CA LYS A 30 -22.06 33.32 -42.58
C LYS A 30 -21.24 32.21 -41.87
N SER A 31 -19.92 32.14 -42.15
CA SER A 31 -19.00 31.18 -41.57
C SER A 31 -18.66 31.59 -40.14
N ILE A 32 -18.48 32.86 -39.86
CA ILE A 32 -18.21 33.40 -38.52
C ILE A 32 -19.40 33.13 -37.59
N LYS A 33 -20.63 33.42 -38.03
CA LYS A 33 -21.85 33.09 -37.21
C LYS A 33 -21.98 31.60 -36.89
N ARG A 34 -21.57 30.73 -37.82
CA ARG A 34 -21.54 29.27 -37.57
C ARG A 34 -20.44 28.87 -36.58
N ALA A 35 -19.28 29.52 -36.63
CA ALA A 35 -18.21 29.29 -35.66
C ALA A 35 -18.62 29.72 -34.25
N GLU A 36 -19.20 30.93 -34.11
CA GLU A 36 -19.72 31.42 -32.82
C GLU A 36 -20.79 30.52 -32.21
N SER A 37 -21.72 29.99 -33.03
CA SER A 37 -22.73 29.04 -32.58
C SER A 37 -22.11 27.76 -32.03
N ARG A 38 -21.02 27.24 -32.67
CA ARG A 38 -20.33 26.06 -32.20
C ARG A 38 -19.51 26.34 -30.94
N GLU A 39 -18.85 27.47 -30.83
CA GLU A 39 -18.17 27.92 -29.60
C GLU A 39 -19.14 27.97 -28.41
N LYS A 40 -20.34 28.55 -28.64
CA LYS A 40 -21.37 28.61 -27.62
C LYS A 40 -21.90 27.22 -27.22
N MET A 41 -21.86 26.25 -28.14
CA MET A 41 -22.21 24.86 -27.85
C MET A 41 -21.12 24.17 -27.03
N LEU A 42 -19.84 24.40 -27.39
CA LEU A 42 -18.71 23.87 -26.59
C LEU A 42 -18.66 24.46 -25.18
N SER A 43 -18.91 25.76 -25.02
CA SER A 43 -18.91 26.42 -23.69
C SER A 43 -20.01 25.95 -22.76
N LYS A 44 -21.04 25.28 -23.28
CA LYS A 44 -22.15 24.69 -22.49
C LYS A 44 -22.01 23.19 -22.26
N MET A 45 -20.98 22.59 -22.81
CA MET A 45 -20.74 21.16 -22.64
C MET A 45 -20.17 20.90 -21.22
N ASP A 46 -20.82 20.04 -20.46
CA ASP A 46 -20.29 19.58 -19.19
C ASP A 46 -19.02 18.77 -19.44
N LEU A 47 -17.90 19.33 -19.01
CA LEU A 47 -16.61 18.67 -19.15
C LEU A 47 -16.52 17.51 -18.17
N LEU A 48 -16.29 16.32 -18.70
CA LEU A 48 -15.97 15.18 -17.87
C LEU A 48 -14.59 15.41 -17.25
N GLU A 49 -14.50 15.27 -15.94
CA GLU A 49 -13.21 15.27 -15.26
C GLU A 49 -12.36 14.12 -15.79
N LYS A 50 -11.07 14.40 -16.00
CA LYS A 50 -10.13 13.34 -16.40
C LYS A 50 -10.20 12.23 -15.33
N PRO A 51 -10.64 11.00 -15.68
CA PRO A 51 -10.57 9.91 -14.74
C PRO A 51 -9.14 9.80 -14.26
N THR A 52 -8.93 9.85 -12.96
CA THR A 52 -7.61 9.62 -12.38
C THR A 52 -7.20 8.21 -12.84
N GLU A 53 -6.25 8.11 -13.74
CA GLU A 53 -5.58 6.84 -14.00
C GLU A 53 -4.96 6.47 -12.65
N ILE A 54 -5.57 5.51 -11.98
CA ILE A 54 -4.88 4.76 -10.96
C ILE A 54 -3.73 4.12 -11.75
N ASN A 55 -2.53 4.61 -11.51
CA ASN A 55 -1.34 4.05 -12.12
C ASN A 55 -1.14 2.69 -11.47
N ASP A 56 -1.80 1.65 -12.02
CA ASP A 56 -1.73 0.25 -11.58
C ASP A 56 -0.30 -0.33 -11.68
N ALA A 57 0.67 0.48 -12.08
CA ALA A 57 2.04 0.07 -12.34
C ALA A 57 3.07 0.76 -11.44
N MET A 58 2.70 1.17 -10.22
CA MET A 58 3.71 1.59 -9.27
C MET A 58 4.26 0.36 -8.54
N HIS A 59 5.19 -0.34 -9.19
CA HIS A 59 5.98 -1.38 -8.53
C HIS A 59 6.86 -0.72 -7.47
N ILE A 60 6.56 -0.98 -6.21
CA ILE A 60 7.44 -0.61 -5.11
C ILE A 60 8.53 -1.68 -5.08
N THR A 61 9.72 -1.34 -5.53
CA THR A 61 10.89 -2.21 -5.36
C THR A 61 11.40 -2.01 -3.95
N LEU A 62 11.25 -3.02 -3.10
CA LEU A 62 11.80 -3.04 -1.75
C LEU A 62 13.24 -3.53 -1.83
N GLU A 63 14.17 -2.60 -1.77
CA GLU A 63 15.58 -2.93 -1.54
C GLU A 63 15.89 -2.66 -0.07
N PRO A 64 16.28 -3.70 0.71
CA PRO A 64 16.62 -3.50 2.11
C PRO A 64 17.86 -2.63 2.23
N CYS A 65 17.81 -1.60 3.09
CA CYS A 65 18.96 -0.72 3.37
C CYS A 65 20.18 -1.51 3.88
N VAL A 66 19.94 -2.63 4.57
CA VAL A 66 20.98 -3.52 5.11
C VAL A 66 20.70 -4.94 4.66
N THR A 67 21.68 -5.56 4.01
CA THR A 67 21.58 -6.98 3.64
C THR A 67 21.94 -7.87 4.83
N SER A 68 21.04 -8.78 5.22
CA SER A 68 21.29 -9.78 6.26
C SER A 68 22.34 -10.81 5.86
N GLY A 69 22.84 -11.58 6.82
CA GLY A 69 23.57 -12.83 6.55
C GLY A 69 22.69 -13.83 5.76
N ASN A 70 23.31 -14.95 5.36
CA ASN A 70 22.56 -16.00 4.63
C ASN A 70 21.56 -16.71 5.52
N ASP A 71 21.95 -16.99 6.76
CA ASP A 71 21.06 -17.58 7.78
C ASP A 71 20.31 -16.42 8.47
N VAL A 72 18.99 -16.41 8.35
CA VAL A 72 18.13 -15.34 8.85
C VAL A 72 17.49 -15.70 10.18
N LEU A 73 16.99 -16.91 10.29
CA LEU A 73 16.32 -17.42 11.49
C LEU A 73 16.61 -18.89 11.66
N SER A 74 16.84 -19.31 12.90
CA SER A 74 16.99 -20.71 13.30
C SER A 74 16.14 -20.95 14.55
N VAL A 75 15.30 -21.96 14.49
CA VAL A 75 14.37 -22.36 15.56
C VAL A 75 14.65 -23.80 15.91
N HIS A 76 14.94 -24.08 17.19
CA HIS A 76 15.29 -25.42 17.68
C HIS A 76 14.41 -25.79 18.87
N GLU A 77 13.82 -26.98 18.80
CA GLU A 77 13.04 -27.63 19.86
C GLU A 77 11.98 -26.72 20.53
N LEU A 78 11.43 -25.79 19.74
CA LEU A 78 10.52 -24.78 20.26
C LEU A 78 9.23 -25.41 20.72
N ALA A 79 8.81 -25.07 21.98
CA ALA A 79 7.58 -25.54 22.58
C ALA A 79 6.84 -24.41 23.30
N LYS A 80 5.51 -24.48 23.29
CA LYS A 80 4.64 -23.55 24.00
C LYS A 80 3.34 -24.21 24.44
N SER A 81 2.95 -23.91 25.70
CA SER A 81 1.69 -24.30 26.28
C SER A 81 1.03 -23.13 27.00
N PHE A 82 -0.29 -23.12 27.07
CA PHE A 82 -1.08 -22.18 27.86
C PHE A 82 -2.12 -22.91 28.65
N ASP A 83 -2.21 -22.62 29.94
CA ASP A 83 -3.22 -23.16 30.85
C ASP A 83 -3.33 -24.71 30.81
N GLY A 84 -2.20 -25.39 30.66
CA GLY A 84 -2.13 -26.83 30.54
C GLY A 84 -2.44 -27.42 29.17
N MET A 85 -2.79 -26.57 28.19
CA MET A 85 -2.97 -26.99 26.81
C MET A 85 -1.68 -26.76 26.02
N THR A 86 -1.09 -27.84 25.52
CA THR A 86 0.09 -27.74 24.63
C THR A 86 -0.32 -27.35 23.26
N LEU A 87 0.23 -26.25 22.75
CA LEU A 87 0.01 -25.78 21.37
C LEU A 87 0.89 -26.55 20.39
N PHE A 88 2.17 -26.65 20.70
CA PHE A 88 3.16 -27.41 19.91
C PHE A 88 4.37 -27.74 20.75
N THR A 89 5.09 -28.77 20.32
CA THR A 89 6.35 -29.24 20.90
C THR A 89 7.31 -29.59 19.78
N ASP A 90 8.61 -29.48 20.07
CA ASP A 90 9.70 -29.92 19.18
C ASP A 90 9.61 -29.29 17.74
N LEU A 91 9.23 -28.01 17.69
CA LEU A 91 9.20 -27.31 16.41
C LEU A 91 10.62 -26.88 16.01
N ASN A 92 11.05 -27.37 14.85
CA ASN A 92 12.38 -27.11 14.30
C ASN A 92 12.27 -26.61 12.86
N PHE A 93 12.87 -25.46 12.54
CA PHE A 93 12.99 -24.96 11.16
C PHE A 93 14.03 -23.87 11.05
N GLU A 94 14.49 -23.63 9.83
CA GLU A 94 15.45 -22.57 9.49
C GLU A 94 14.87 -21.72 8.35
N VAL A 95 15.25 -20.45 8.32
CA VAL A 95 14.92 -19.51 7.24
C VAL A 95 16.20 -18.90 6.71
N LYS A 96 16.39 -18.96 5.39
CA LYS A 96 17.52 -18.36 4.70
C LYS A 96 17.11 -17.10 3.96
N ARG A 97 18.08 -16.26 3.67
CA ARG A 97 17.82 -15.03 2.92
C ARG A 97 17.18 -15.32 1.58
N GLY A 98 16.10 -14.58 1.27
CA GLY A 98 15.33 -14.73 0.05
C GLY A 98 14.27 -15.83 0.09
N GLU A 99 14.18 -16.61 1.18
CA GLU A 99 13.11 -17.59 1.35
C GLU A 99 11.80 -16.92 1.78
N ARG A 100 10.69 -17.49 1.32
CA ARG A 100 9.33 -17.15 1.74
C ARG A 100 8.72 -18.38 2.41
N ILE A 101 8.36 -18.25 3.68
CA ILE A 101 7.78 -19.35 4.48
C ILE A 101 6.36 -18.99 4.88
N ALA A 102 5.43 -19.93 4.69
CA ALA A 102 4.05 -19.80 5.15
C ALA A 102 3.79 -20.78 6.29
N ILE A 103 3.25 -20.27 7.42
CA ILE A 103 2.76 -21.08 8.53
C ILE A 103 1.27 -21.30 8.33
N ILE A 104 0.87 -22.54 8.04
CA ILE A 104 -0.51 -22.91 7.72
C ILE A 104 -1.07 -23.79 8.84
N GLY A 105 -2.33 -23.56 9.20
CA GLY A 105 -3.03 -24.36 10.21
C GLY A 105 -4.37 -23.74 10.58
N ASN A 106 -5.18 -24.49 11.31
CA ASN A 106 -6.47 -24.03 11.82
C ASN A 106 -6.32 -22.86 12.81
N ASN A 107 -7.40 -22.13 13.09
CA ASN A 107 -7.38 -21.10 14.12
C ASN A 107 -7.12 -21.75 15.50
N GLY A 108 -6.32 -21.06 16.33
CA GLY A 108 -5.95 -21.56 17.67
C GLY A 108 -4.79 -22.56 17.72
N THR A 109 -4.18 -22.93 16.58
CA THR A 109 -3.04 -23.88 16.57
C THR A 109 -1.70 -23.24 16.96
N GLY A 110 -1.66 -21.94 17.28
CA GLY A 110 -0.44 -21.28 17.75
C GLY A 110 0.35 -20.54 16.67
N LYS A 111 -0.20 -20.30 15.47
CA LYS A 111 0.49 -19.55 14.39
C LYS A 111 0.98 -18.18 14.87
N THR A 112 0.07 -17.33 15.34
CA THR A 112 0.40 -16.02 15.92
C THR A 112 1.36 -16.14 17.11
N THR A 113 1.24 -17.21 17.92
CA THR A 113 2.13 -17.46 19.05
C THR A 113 3.58 -17.68 18.59
N ILE A 114 3.79 -18.46 17.53
CA ILE A 114 5.11 -18.67 16.93
C ILE A 114 5.68 -17.32 16.43
N LEU A 115 4.89 -16.53 15.69
CA LEU A 115 5.32 -15.24 15.16
C LEU A 115 5.67 -14.24 16.28
N LYS A 116 4.87 -14.20 17.37
CA LYS A 116 5.15 -13.38 18.55
C LYS A 116 6.43 -13.80 19.26
N MET A 117 6.73 -15.10 19.32
CA MET A 117 7.99 -15.59 19.91
C MET A 117 9.20 -15.23 19.05
N ILE A 118 9.10 -15.37 17.72
CA ILE A 118 10.18 -14.95 16.79
C ILE A 118 10.47 -13.45 16.95
N ASN A 119 9.43 -12.65 17.13
CA ASN A 119 9.55 -11.20 17.35
C ASN A 119 9.94 -10.81 18.80
N GLY A 120 10.17 -11.77 19.68
CA GLY A 120 10.57 -11.52 21.07
C GLY A 120 9.45 -10.98 21.98
N LEU A 121 8.20 -10.96 21.52
CA LEU A 121 7.04 -10.51 22.28
C LEU A 121 6.52 -11.56 23.27
N LEU A 122 6.91 -12.80 23.08
CA LEU A 122 6.54 -13.93 23.92
C LEU A 122 7.73 -14.85 24.12
N THR A 123 7.91 -15.36 25.33
CA THR A 123 8.97 -16.33 25.65
C THR A 123 8.50 -17.75 25.39
N PRO A 124 9.31 -18.62 24.78
CA PRO A 124 9.01 -20.06 24.68
C PRO A 124 9.10 -20.73 26.04
N ASP A 125 8.44 -21.91 26.21
CA ASP A 125 8.57 -22.73 27.39
C ASP A 125 9.79 -23.66 27.28
N ASN A 126 10.15 -24.04 26.04
CA ASN A 126 11.36 -24.80 25.74
C ASN A 126 11.87 -24.41 24.33
N GLY A 127 13.14 -24.73 24.09
CA GLY A 127 13.80 -24.44 22.81
C GLY A 127 14.38 -23.04 22.71
N GLU A 128 14.93 -22.75 21.56
CA GLU A 128 15.57 -21.45 21.32
C GLU A 128 15.27 -20.92 19.93
N ILE A 129 15.30 -19.58 19.82
CA ILE A 129 15.17 -18.82 18.58
C ILE A 129 16.42 -18.00 18.43
N ARG A 130 17.13 -18.16 17.30
CA ARG A 130 18.32 -17.40 16.95
C ARG A 130 18.11 -16.63 15.66
N LEU A 131 18.32 -15.32 15.72
CA LEU A 131 18.38 -14.46 14.56
C LEU A 131 19.79 -14.41 13.99
N GLY A 132 19.89 -14.40 12.68
CA GLY A 132 21.15 -14.26 11.98
C GLY A 132 21.75 -12.87 12.11
N SER A 133 22.96 -12.69 11.55
CA SER A 133 23.66 -11.42 11.58
C SER A 133 22.95 -10.36 10.74
N LYS A 134 22.87 -9.13 11.27
CA LYS A 134 22.24 -7.98 10.60
C LYS A 134 20.77 -8.22 10.20
N VAL A 135 20.05 -9.07 10.92
CA VAL A 135 18.62 -9.28 10.74
C VAL A 135 17.85 -8.22 11.51
N HIS A 136 17.01 -7.46 10.80
CA HIS A 136 16.09 -6.47 11.33
C HIS A 136 14.68 -6.93 11.03
N ILE A 137 13.93 -7.27 12.07
CA ILE A 137 12.55 -7.77 11.94
C ILE A 137 11.61 -6.59 11.73
N GLY A 138 10.74 -6.71 10.71
CA GLY A 138 9.53 -5.93 10.57
C GLY A 138 8.32 -6.83 10.82
N TYR A 139 7.57 -6.55 11.88
CA TYR A 139 6.40 -7.33 12.24
C TYR A 139 5.11 -6.58 11.91
N TYR A 140 4.29 -7.17 11.07
CA TYR A 140 2.94 -6.70 10.80
C TYR A 140 1.95 -7.52 11.61
N ASP A 141 1.41 -6.91 12.64
CA ASP A 141 0.28 -7.43 13.42
C ASP A 141 -0.85 -6.42 13.36
N GLN A 142 -2.04 -6.89 13.11
CA GLN A 142 -3.24 -6.07 13.00
C GLN A 142 -3.56 -5.30 14.29
N GLU A 143 -3.21 -5.85 15.47
CA GLU A 143 -3.55 -5.26 16.77
C GLU A 143 -2.48 -4.29 17.30
N HIS A 144 -1.23 -4.39 16.85
CA HIS A 144 -0.08 -3.73 17.49
C HIS A 144 0.59 -2.63 16.68
N GLN A 145 0.12 -2.31 15.50
CA GLN A 145 0.61 -1.14 14.78
C GLN A 145 0.02 0.14 15.39
N VAL A 146 0.81 0.80 16.22
CA VAL A 146 0.42 2.05 16.86
C VAL A 146 0.38 3.15 15.80
N LEU A 147 -0.81 3.38 15.28
CA LEU A 147 -1.12 4.55 14.48
C LEU A 147 -1.66 5.66 15.41
N HIS A 148 -1.16 6.86 15.26
CA HIS A 148 -1.63 8.01 16.03
C HIS A 148 -2.93 8.53 15.44
N MET A 149 -4.07 8.18 16.03
CA MET A 149 -5.41 8.44 15.50
C MET A 149 -5.72 9.89 15.19
N ASP A 150 -5.09 10.83 15.89
CA ASP A 150 -5.32 12.28 15.73
C ASP A 150 -4.46 12.94 14.66
N LYS A 151 -3.41 12.24 14.18
CA LYS A 151 -2.56 12.73 13.10
C LYS A 151 -3.19 12.53 11.75
N THR A 152 -2.77 13.33 10.77
CA THR A 152 -3.04 13.06 9.36
C THR A 152 -2.14 11.94 8.85
N LEU A 153 -2.50 11.32 7.73
CA LEU A 153 -1.66 10.33 7.05
C LEU A 153 -0.26 10.90 6.75
N PHE A 154 -0.23 12.15 6.29
CA PHE A 154 1.00 12.83 5.98
C PHE A 154 1.87 13.04 7.22
N ASP A 155 1.29 13.58 8.31
CA ASP A 155 2.01 13.84 9.55
C ASP A 155 2.51 12.55 10.21
N GLU A 156 1.73 11.47 10.13
CA GLU A 156 2.11 10.15 10.66
C GLU A 156 3.39 9.62 10.01
N LEU A 157 3.51 9.74 8.69
CA LEU A 157 4.72 9.32 7.98
C LEU A 157 5.86 10.31 8.17
N GLN A 158 5.58 11.62 8.12
CA GLN A 158 6.61 12.66 8.30
C GLN A 158 7.29 12.57 9.66
N ASP A 159 6.52 12.34 10.73
CA ASP A 159 7.08 12.24 12.08
C ASP A 159 7.82 10.92 12.31
N THR A 160 7.40 9.85 11.63
CA THR A 160 8.08 8.56 11.70
C THR A 160 9.37 8.53 10.88
N TYR A 161 9.40 9.25 9.75
CA TYR A 161 10.51 9.28 8.78
C TYR A 161 10.89 10.73 8.45
N PRO A 162 11.53 11.46 9.37
CA PRO A 162 11.82 12.89 9.23
C PRO A 162 12.78 13.22 8.10
N ASP A 163 13.59 12.25 7.65
CA ASP A 163 14.54 12.41 6.55
C ASP A 163 13.86 12.39 5.17
N MET A 164 12.59 11.99 5.10
CA MET A 164 11.82 11.99 3.85
C MET A 164 11.28 13.39 3.54
N ASN A 165 11.45 13.81 2.29
CA ASN A 165 10.82 15.04 1.83
C ASN A 165 9.33 14.85 1.50
N ASN A 166 8.59 15.97 1.42
CA ASN A 166 7.14 15.96 1.15
C ASN A 166 6.74 15.18 -0.11
N THR A 167 7.58 15.22 -1.15
CA THR A 167 7.31 14.52 -2.40
C THR A 167 7.46 13.02 -2.23
N GLN A 168 8.47 12.57 -1.51
CA GLN A 168 8.68 11.15 -1.20
C GLN A 168 7.52 10.58 -0.38
N ILE A 169 7.08 11.29 0.67
CA ILE A 169 5.93 10.86 1.48
C ILE A 169 4.66 10.75 0.63
N ARG A 170 4.38 11.75 -0.22
CA ARG A 170 3.23 11.71 -1.11
C ARG A 170 3.31 10.57 -2.13
N ASN A 171 4.49 10.28 -2.66
CA ASN A 171 4.69 9.16 -3.58
C ASN A 171 4.44 7.81 -2.90
N VAL A 172 4.93 7.64 -1.66
CA VAL A 172 4.66 6.43 -0.88
C VAL A 172 3.15 6.31 -0.63
N LEU A 173 2.50 7.36 -0.12
CA LEU A 173 1.05 7.34 0.13
C LEU A 173 0.26 7.04 -1.15
N ALA A 174 0.66 7.61 -2.29
CA ALA A 174 0.02 7.34 -3.58
C ALA A 174 0.16 5.86 -4.01
N ALA A 175 1.32 5.24 -3.73
CA ALA A 175 1.53 3.82 -3.98
C ALA A 175 0.58 2.92 -3.16
N PHE A 176 0.16 3.41 -1.98
CA PHE A 176 -0.85 2.77 -1.14
C PHE A 176 -2.27 3.31 -1.37
N LEU A 177 -2.52 3.91 -2.55
CA LEU A 177 -3.83 4.40 -3.00
C LEU A 177 -4.38 5.60 -2.22
N PHE A 178 -3.53 6.37 -1.55
CA PHE A 178 -3.90 7.65 -0.94
C PHE A 178 -3.41 8.80 -1.83
N THR A 179 -4.34 9.41 -2.57
CA THR A 179 -4.01 10.44 -3.58
C THR A 179 -4.69 11.77 -3.27
N GLY A 180 -4.15 12.86 -3.82
CA GLY A 180 -4.73 14.19 -3.68
C GLY A 180 -4.88 14.62 -2.21
N ASP A 181 -6.12 14.94 -1.81
CA ASP A 181 -6.44 15.41 -0.45
C ASP A 181 -6.56 14.28 0.56
N ASP A 182 -6.57 13.01 0.13
CA ASP A 182 -6.64 11.87 1.05
C ASP A 182 -5.48 11.86 2.05
N VAL A 183 -4.30 12.36 1.65
CA VAL A 183 -3.11 12.42 2.49
C VAL A 183 -3.29 13.28 3.75
N PHE A 184 -4.29 14.17 3.77
CA PHE A 184 -4.61 15.02 4.91
C PHE A 184 -5.77 14.50 5.76
N LYS A 185 -6.37 13.36 5.41
CA LYS A 185 -7.35 12.67 6.26
C LYS A 185 -6.68 12.25 7.57
N ARG A 186 -7.43 12.35 8.65
CA ARG A 186 -6.97 11.84 9.95
C ARG A 186 -7.09 10.32 9.99
N ILE A 187 -6.15 9.68 10.66
CA ILE A 187 -6.12 8.21 10.78
C ILE A 187 -7.39 7.65 11.42
N ARG A 188 -7.97 8.36 12.38
CA ARG A 188 -9.25 7.97 13.00
C ARG A 188 -10.42 7.89 12.02
N ASP A 189 -10.39 8.69 10.94
CA ASP A 189 -11.46 8.79 9.96
C ASP A 189 -11.35 7.71 8.85
N LEU A 190 -10.26 6.93 8.88
CA LEU A 190 -10.00 5.85 7.94
C LEU A 190 -10.77 4.58 8.31
N SER A 191 -11.17 3.83 7.28
CA SER A 191 -11.66 2.45 7.44
C SER A 191 -10.56 1.51 7.96
N GLY A 192 -10.93 0.31 8.41
CA GLY A 192 -9.96 -0.70 8.84
C GLY A 192 -8.95 -1.08 7.75
N GLY A 193 -9.42 -1.26 6.49
CA GLY A 193 -8.56 -1.55 5.35
C GLY A 193 -7.60 -0.41 5.01
N GLU A 194 -8.06 0.85 5.07
CA GLU A 194 -7.19 2.00 4.88
C GLU A 194 -6.11 2.12 5.96
N ARG A 195 -6.46 1.89 7.22
CA ARG A 195 -5.47 1.83 8.31
C ARG A 195 -4.46 0.71 8.09
N GLY A 196 -4.89 -0.47 7.62
CA GLY A 196 -4.00 -1.56 7.23
C GLY A 196 -3.00 -1.14 6.15
N ARG A 197 -3.43 -0.40 5.12
CA ARG A 197 -2.52 0.14 4.08
C ARG A 197 -1.49 1.11 4.64
N VAL A 198 -1.88 2.01 5.56
CA VAL A 198 -0.94 2.91 6.23
C VAL A 198 0.10 2.13 7.03
N SER A 199 -0.35 1.11 7.74
CA SER A 199 0.52 0.23 8.50
C SER A 199 1.52 -0.51 7.61
N LEU A 200 1.07 -1.02 6.46
CA LEU A 200 1.95 -1.61 5.47
C LEU A 200 2.93 -0.60 4.90
N ALA A 201 2.50 0.62 4.59
CA ALA A 201 3.39 1.68 4.13
C ALA A 201 4.50 1.99 5.15
N LYS A 202 4.17 2.06 6.44
CA LYS A 202 5.16 2.23 7.51
C LYS A 202 6.13 1.05 7.60
N LEU A 203 5.61 -0.18 7.50
CA LEU A 203 6.46 -1.37 7.51
C LEU A 203 7.44 -1.38 6.34
N MET A 204 6.99 -1.00 5.14
CA MET A 204 7.83 -0.97 3.93
C MET A 204 8.89 0.12 3.95
N LEU A 205 8.64 1.23 4.66
CA LEU A 205 9.62 2.28 4.87
C LEU A 205 10.61 1.98 6.01
N SER A 206 10.34 0.94 6.81
CA SER A 206 11.23 0.54 7.89
C SER A 206 12.54 -0.06 7.34
N GLU A 207 13.58 -0.08 8.15
CA GLU A 207 14.86 -0.72 7.82
C GLU A 207 14.82 -2.26 7.88
N ALA A 208 13.61 -2.83 7.99
CA ALA A 208 13.42 -4.27 8.11
C ALA A 208 13.88 -4.99 6.83
N ASN A 209 14.63 -6.08 7.04
CA ASN A 209 15.05 -7.00 5.99
C ASN A 209 14.53 -8.42 6.18
N PHE A 210 13.78 -8.66 7.26
CA PHE A 210 13.02 -9.87 7.54
C PHE A 210 11.60 -9.50 7.94
N LEU A 211 10.62 -9.76 7.07
CA LEU A 211 9.23 -9.40 7.28
C LEU A 211 8.46 -10.59 7.86
N ILE A 212 7.74 -10.34 8.94
CA ILE A 212 6.80 -11.27 9.57
C ILE A 212 5.41 -10.68 9.40
N LEU A 213 4.53 -11.40 8.73
CA LEU A 213 3.16 -10.98 8.44
C LEU A 213 2.17 -11.93 9.12
N ASP A 214 1.42 -11.45 10.11
CA ASP A 214 0.39 -12.22 10.79
C ASP A 214 -0.98 -11.89 10.20
N GLU A 215 -1.56 -12.88 9.52
CA GLU A 215 -2.86 -12.78 8.83
C GLU A 215 -3.02 -11.49 7.98
N PRO A 216 -2.04 -11.14 7.14
CA PRO A 216 -1.99 -9.83 6.47
C PRO A 216 -3.17 -9.55 5.55
N THR A 217 -3.87 -10.60 5.11
CA THR A 217 -5.02 -10.49 4.21
C THR A 217 -6.35 -10.30 4.93
N ASN A 218 -6.39 -10.52 6.24
CA ASN A 218 -7.57 -10.23 7.04
C ASN A 218 -7.76 -8.72 7.11
N HIS A 219 -8.93 -8.23 6.72
CA HIS A 219 -9.29 -6.80 6.71
C HIS A 219 -8.62 -5.93 5.61
N LEU A 220 -7.79 -6.50 4.74
CA LEU A 220 -7.36 -5.80 3.53
C LEU A 220 -8.44 -5.94 2.44
N ASP A 221 -8.72 -4.85 1.75
CA ASP A 221 -9.51 -4.86 0.53
C ASP A 221 -8.72 -5.52 -0.63
N ILE A 222 -9.39 -5.79 -1.74
CA ILE A 222 -8.79 -6.46 -2.90
C ILE A 222 -7.55 -5.71 -3.40
N ALA A 223 -7.63 -4.38 -3.47
CA ALA A 223 -6.52 -3.54 -3.94
C ALA A 223 -5.30 -3.63 -3.02
N SER A 224 -5.52 -3.67 -1.69
CA SER A 224 -4.45 -3.83 -0.70
C SER A 224 -3.79 -5.21 -0.75
N LYS A 225 -4.55 -6.25 -1.08
CA LYS A 225 -4.00 -7.60 -1.29
C LYS A 225 -3.09 -7.64 -2.51
N GLU A 226 -3.49 -7.03 -3.61
CA GLU A 226 -2.67 -6.93 -4.82
C GLU A 226 -1.34 -6.19 -4.57
N ILE A 227 -1.35 -5.13 -3.73
CA ILE A 227 -0.11 -4.42 -3.34
C ILE A 227 0.84 -5.33 -2.55
N LEU A 228 0.31 -6.21 -1.70
CA LEU A 228 1.12 -7.11 -0.87
C LEU A 228 1.67 -8.30 -1.67
N GLU A 229 0.96 -8.76 -2.70
CA GLU A 229 1.31 -9.96 -3.49
C GLU A 229 2.33 -9.66 -4.61
N ASN A 230 2.48 -8.39 -5.02
CA ASN A 230 3.43 -7.94 -6.04
C ASN A 230 4.76 -7.49 -5.45
#